data_2bab164dd6225d4408d264b2b341ce8b
#
_entry.id   2bab164dd6225d4408d264b2b341ce8b
#
_cell.length_a   1.000
_cell.length_b   1.000
_cell.length_c   1.000
_cell.angle_alpha   90.00
_cell.angle_beta   90.00
_cell.angle_gamma   90.00
#
_symmetry.space_group_name_H-M   'P 1'
#
loop_
_entity.id
_entity.type
_entity.pdbx_description
1 polymer ?
#
loop_
_entity_poly.entity_id
_entity_poly.type
_entity_poly.pdbx_seq_one_letter_code
_entity_poly.pdbx_strand_id
1 'polypeptide(L)'
;MSRIDGRTPDLLRPVTIERNWSKHAEGSVLIAFGDTKVLCTASVTEGVPRWRKGSGEGWVTAEYSMLPRSTNTRGDREAVRGKIGGRTHEISRLIGRSLRAVIDYKALGENTVVLDCDVLQADGGTRTAAITGAYVALADAVAWAQGKKIVKAGRKPLTDTVAAVSVGIVDGTPLLDLCYEEDVRAETDMNIVCTGDGRFVEVQGTAEGAPFDRTELGALLDLATAGCVDLAALQREALASTRDA
;
A
#
# COMPACT_ATOMS: atom_id res chain seq x y z
N MET A 1 -26.93 8.27 6.46
CA MET A 1 -26.78 7.33 7.61
C MET A 1 -25.50 7.63 8.37
N SER A 2 -25.48 7.41 9.68
CA SER A 2 -24.22 7.48 10.44
C SER A 2 -23.43 6.19 10.19
N ARG A 3 -22.13 6.29 9.84
CA ARG A 3 -21.22 5.14 9.77
C ARG A 3 -21.10 4.50 11.16
N ILE A 4 -20.68 3.24 11.21
CA ILE A 4 -20.59 2.44 12.45
C ILE A 4 -19.68 3.10 13.49
N ASP A 5 -18.61 3.76 13.03
CA ASP A 5 -17.64 4.48 13.85
C ASP A 5 -17.92 6.00 13.98
N GLY A 6 -19.03 6.48 13.42
CA GLY A 6 -19.47 7.88 13.50
C GLY A 6 -18.78 8.82 12.53
N ARG A 7 -17.90 8.35 11.63
CA ARG A 7 -17.27 9.18 10.59
C ARG A 7 -18.30 9.72 9.59
N THR A 8 -17.99 10.83 8.95
CA THR A 8 -18.68 11.26 7.73
C THR A 8 -18.25 10.39 6.54
N PRO A 9 -19.05 10.30 5.45
CA PRO A 9 -18.76 9.45 4.29
C PRO A 9 -17.38 9.68 3.66
N ASP A 10 -16.84 10.87 3.76
CA ASP A 10 -15.62 11.37 3.14
C ASP A 10 -14.37 11.33 4.04
N LEU A 11 -14.47 10.76 5.25
CA LEU A 11 -13.35 10.71 6.18
C LEU A 11 -12.64 9.36 6.19
N LEU A 12 -11.31 9.41 6.21
CA LEU A 12 -10.44 8.27 6.53
C LEU A 12 -10.63 7.85 8.00
N ARG A 13 -10.38 6.58 8.30
CA ARG A 13 -10.10 6.13 9.68
C ARG A 13 -8.85 6.85 10.20
N PRO A 14 -8.62 6.91 11.52
CA PRO A 14 -7.33 7.38 12.04
C PRO A 14 -6.19 6.60 11.41
N VAL A 15 -5.23 7.31 10.80
CA VAL A 15 -4.06 6.70 10.15
C VAL A 15 -2.82 6.98 10.98
N THR A 16 -2.04 5.94 11.25
CA THR A 16 -0.73 6.08 11.90
C THR A 16 0.35 5.41 11.05
N ILE A 17 1.53 6.03 10.99
CA ILE A 17 2.70 5.55 10.26
C ILE A 17 3.89 5.59 11.20
N GLU A 18 4.22 4.44 11.80
CA GLU A 18 5.35 4.28 12.72
C GLU A 18 6.55 3.75 11.95
N ARG A 19 7.59 4.59 11.78
CA ARG A 19 8.83 4.24 11.06
C ARG A 19 9.84 3.58 11.98
N ASN A 20 10.82 2.88 11.39
CA ASN A 20 11.90 2.18 12.11
C ASN A 20 11.38 1.12 13.10
N TRP A 21 10.25 0.52 12.79
CA TRP A 21 9.63 -0.48 13.65
C TRP A 21 10.51 -1.73 13.82
N SER A 22 11.20 -2.16 12.75
CA SER A 22 12.20 -3.25 12.81
C SER A 22 13.61 -2.70 12.62
N LYS A 23 14.54 -3.11 13.47
CA LYS A 23 15.94 -2.66 13.42
C LYS A 23 16.77 -3.30 12.30
N HIS A 24 16.28 -4.37 11.67
CA HIS A 24 17.08 -5.15 10.72
C HIS A 24 16.83 -4.77 9.26
N ALA A 25 15.61 -4.34 8.93
CA ALA A 25 15.26 -3.93 7.58
C ALA A 25 15.81 -2.53 7.27
N GLU A 26 16.19 -2.28 6.02
CA GLU A 26 16.68 -0.99 5.53
C GLU A 26 15.60 0.09 5.55
N GLY A 27 14.34 -0.32 5.44
CA GLY A 27 13.16 0.48 5.74
C GLY A 27 12.10 -0.38 6.42
N SER A 28 11.43 0.16 7.45
CA SER A 28 10.35 -0.57 8.11
C SER A 28 9.30 0.37 8.67
N VAL A 29 8.05 -0.01 8.49
CA VAL A 29 6.89 0.79 8.86
C VAL A 29 5.80 -0.11 9.41
N LEU A 30 5.28 0.22 10.59
CA LEU A 30 3.97 -0.26 11.00
C LEU A 30 2.95 0.81 10.61
N ILE A 31 2.08 0.49 9.66
CA ILE A 31 0.97 1.35 9.26
C ILE A 31 -0.33 0.83 9.85
N ALA A 32 -1.19 1.76 10.31
CA ALA A 32 -2.54 1.42 10.70
C ALA A 32 -3.57 2.36 10.04
N PHE A 33 -4.67 1.76 9.58
CA PHE A 33 -5.91 2.43 9.16
C PHE A 33 -6.99 1.98 10.14
N GLY A 34 -7.24 2.76 11.20
CA GLY A 34 -8.04 2.30 12.32
C GLY A 34 -7.48 0.99 12.89
N ASP A 35 -8.29 -0.07 12.86
CA ASP A 35 -7.92 -1.39 13.38
C ASP A 35 -7.17 -2.27 12.36
N THR A 36 -7.09 -1.88 11.09
CA THR A 36 -6.21 -2.56 10.12
C THR A 36 -4.76 -2.20 10.38
N LYS A 37 -3.89 -3.20 10.62
CA LYS A 37 -2.46 -3.02 10.90
C LYS A 37 -1.62 -3.88 9.97
N VAL A 38 -0.68 -3.25 9.27
CA VAL A 38 0.24 -3.92 8.35
C VAL A 38 1.67 -3.53 8.67
N LEU A 39 2.53 -4.53 8.87
CA LEU A 39 3.98 -4.34 8.91
C LEU A 39 4.53 -4.38 7.49
N CYS A 40 5.16 -3.31 7.06
CA CYS A 40 5.84 -3.21 5.76
C CYS A 40 7.35 -3.10 5.99
N THR A 41 8.12 -4.03 5.47
CA THR A 41 9.59 -3.97 5.50
C THR A 41 10.14 -3.90 4.09
N ALA A 42 11.29 -3.23 3.93
CA ALA A 42 11.99 -3.09 2.67
C ALA A 42 13.43 -3.56 2.82
N SER A 43 13.81 -4.54 2.01
CA SER A 43 15.16 -5.12 1.97
C SER A 43 15.86 -4.71 0.68
N VAL A 44 17.08 -4.17 0.80
CA VAL A 44 17.91 -3.74 -0.34
C VAL A 44 18.98 -4.81 -0.64
N THR A 45 19.01 -5.26 -1.87
CA THR A 45 20.02 -6.22 -2.36
C THR A 45 20.70 -5.67 -3.61
N GLU A 46 22.03 -5.72 -3.64
CA GLU A 46 22.79 -5.39 -4.86
C GLU A 46 22.54 -6.46 -5.93
N GLY A 47 22.35 -6.01 -7.16
CA GLY A 47 22.00 -6.88 -8.30
C GLY A 47 20.51 -6.89 -8.58
N VAL A 48 20.18 -7.47 -9.72
CA VAL A 48 18.81 -7.55 -10.25
C VAL A 48 18.52 -8.95 -10.78
N PRO A 49 17.26 -9.34 -10.96
CA PRO A 49 16.88 -10.60 -11.57
C PRO A 49 17.58 -10.83 -12.92
N ARG A 50 17.84 -12.09 -13.27
CA ARG A 50 18.61 -12.47 -14.49
C ARG A 50 18.14 -11.80 -15.76
N TRP A 51 16.82 -11.65 -15.93
CA TRP A 51 16.21 -11.04 -17.12
C TRP A 51 16.44 -9.52 -17.20
N ARG A 52 16.91 -8.89 -16.12
CA ARG A 52 17.18 -7.44 -16.05
C ARG A 52 18.68 -7.12 -15.96
N LYS A 53 19.51 -8.12 -15.76
CA LYS A 53 20.97 -7.98 -15.59
C LYS A 53 21.63 -7.35 -16.81
N GLY A 54 22.46 -6.33 -16.61
CA GLY A 54 23.15 -5.59 -17.67
C GLY A 54 22.32 -4.46 -18.30
N SER A 55 21.10 -4.21 -17.80
CA SER A 55 20.26 -3.11 -18.28
C SER A 55 20.65 -1.76 -17.69
N GLY A 56 21.41 -1.76 -16.59
CA GLY A 56 21.68 -0.55 -15.77
C GLY A 56 20.47 -0.08 -14.96
N GLU A 57 19.42 -0.89 -14.87
CA GLU A 57 18.15 -0.55 -14.24
C GLU A 57 17.86 -1.46 -13.03
N GLY A 58 17.34 -0.86 -11.96
CA GLY A 58 16.96 -1.56 -10.75
C GLY A 58 15.59 -2.25 -10.83
N TRP A 59 15.20 -2.89 -9.74
CA TRP A 59 13.92 -3.57 -9.62
C TRP A 59 13.30 -3.37 -8.25
N VAL A 60 11.96 -3.26 -8.22
CA VAL A 60 11.17 -3.25 -6.98
C VAL A 60 10.10 -4.32 -7.10
N THR A 61 9.99 -5.16 -6.09
CA THR A 61 8.97 -6.21 -5.99
C THR A 61 8.39 -6.25 -4.60
N ALA A 62 7.26 -6.94 -4.43
CA ALA A 62 6.61 -7.05 -3.14
C ALA A 62 6.04 -8.44 -2.92
N GLU A 63 6.03 -8.85 -1.66
CA GLU A 63 5.31 -9.99 -1.14
C GLU A 63 4.25 -9.51 -0.15
N TYR A 64 3.18 -10.28 0.00
CA TYR A 64 2.07 -9.98 0.90
C TYR A 64 1.66 -11.24 1.63
N SER A 65 1.38 -11.12 2.91
CA SER A 65 0.92 -12.22 3.72
C SER A 65 -0.05 -11.74 4.80
N MET A 66 -0.88 -12.65 5.29
CA MET A 66 -1.73 -12.42 6.44
C MET A 66 -1.36 -13.37 7.57
N LEU A 67 -1.15 -12.86 8.78
CA LEU A 67 -0.95 -13.73 9.94
C LEU A 67 -2.21 -14.57 10.20
N PRO A 68 -2.07 -15.81 10.70
CA PRO A 68 -3.21 -16.70 10.94
C PRO A 68 -4.32 -16.10 11.80
N ARG A 69 -3.97 -15.20 12.72
CA ARG A 69 -4.94 -14.51 13.60
C ARG A 69 -5.05 -13.02 13.29
N SER A 70 -4.73 -12.60 12.07
CA SER A 70 -5.04 -11.25 11.61
C SER A 70 -6.55 -11.03 11.44
N THR A 71 -7.33 -12.10 11.34
CA THR A 71 -8.80 -12.09 11.24
C THR A 71 -9.46 -12.68 12.49
N ASN A 72 -10.76 -12.48 12.67
CA ASN A 72 -11.54 -12.99 13.78
C ASN A 72 -11.54 -14.53 13.89
N THR A 73 -11.40 -15.24 12.77
CA THR A 73 -11.20 -16.69 12.71
C THR A 73 -9.75 -16.99 12.29
N ARG A 74 -9.19 -18.10 12.81
CA ARG A 74 -7.83 -18.49 12.44
C ARG A 74 -7.78 -18.99 10.99
N GLY A 75 -7.00 -18.30 10.17
CA GLY A 75 -6.59 -18.78 8.84
C GLY A 75 -5.39 -19.73 8.90
N ASP A 76 -5.18 -20.50 7.85
CA ASP A 76 -4.00 -21.36 7.73
C ASP A 76 -2.81 -20.55 7.17
N ARG A 77 -1.59 -20.98 7.51
CA ARG A 77 -0.39 -20.45 6.86
C ARG A 77 -0.25 -21.05 5.46
N GLU A 78 -0.28 -20.22 4.43
CA GLU A 78 -0.16 -20.66 3.03
C GLU A 78 1.16 -21.40 2.77
N ALA A 79 2.26 -20.97 3.40
CA ALA A 79 3.56 -21.61 3.30
C ALA A 79 3.55 -23.08 3.76
N VAL A 80 2.74 -23.42 4.77
CA VAL A 80 2.59 -24.80 5.26
C VAL A 80 1.83 -25.68 4.25
N ARG A 81 0.95 -25.08 3.45
CA ARG A 81 0.23 -25.76 2.36
C ARG A 81 1.11 -25.97 1.13
N GLY A 82 2.32 -25.40 1.09
CA GLY A 82 3.24 -25.46 -0.05
C GLY A 82 2.75 -24.74 -1.31
N LYS A 83 1.72 -23.91 -1.19
CA LYS A 83 1.12 -23.17 -2.30
C LYS A 83 0.56 -21.82 -1.81
N ILE A 84 1.01 -20.75 -2.44
CA ILE A 84 0.47 -19.40 -2.23
C ILE A 84 -0.88 -19.27 -2.95
N GLY A 85 -1.86 -18.68 -2.29
CA GLY A 85 -3.20 -18.47 -2.83
C GLY A 85 -3.23 -17.43 -3.96
N GLY A 86 -4.24 -17.51 -4.83
CA GLY A 86 -4.42 -16.56 -5.93
C GLY A 86 -4.59 -15.12 -5.44
N ARG A 87 -5.32 -14.90 -4.35
CA ARG A 87 -5.50 -13.58 -3.72
C ARG A 87 -4.16 -12.99 -3.25
N THR A 88 -3.32 -13.79 -2.58
CA THR A 88 -2.00 -13.36 -2.10
C THR A 88 -1.10 -12.98 -3.26
N HIS A 89 -1.08 -13.78 -4.32
CA HIS A 89 -0.34 -13.45 -5.55
C HIS A 89 -0.85 -12.17 -6.23
N GLU A 90 -2.16 -11.99 -6.31
CA GLU A 90 -2.78 -10.81 -6.90
C GLU A 90 -2.36 -9.55 -6.13
N ILE A 91 -2.48 -9.55 -4.78
CA ILE A 91 -2.14 -8.41 -3.93
C ILE A 91 -0.63 -8.11 -3.98
N SER A 92 0.23 -9.12 -3.92
CA SER A 92 1.70 -8.95 -4.06
C SER A 92 2.05 -8.24 -5.38
N ARG A 93 1.42 -8.65 -6.48
CA ARG A 93 1.62 -8.02 -7.80
C ARG A 93 1.09 -6.59 -7.85
N LEU A 94 -0.04 -6.33 -7.20
CA LEU A 94 -0.64 -5.00 -7.08
C LEU A 94 0.29 -4.04 -6.33
N ILE A 95 0.79 -4.44 -5.13
CA ILE A 95 1.73 -3.63 -4.35
C ILE A 95 2.99 -3.34 -5.18
N GLY A 96 3.61 -4.39 -5.75
CA GLY A 96 4.80 -4.22 -6.57
C GLY A 96 4.57 -3.29 -7.77
N ARG A 97 3.43 -3.40 -8.47
CA ARG A 97 3.08 -2.52 -9.59
C ARG A 97 2.89 -1.08 -9.14
N SER A 98 2.20 -0.87 -8.03
CA SER A 98 1.95 0.46 -7.46
C SER A 98 3.25 1.18 -7.13
N LEU A 99 4.18 0.52 -6.47
CA LEU A 99 5.48 1.09 -6.13
C LEU A 99 6.34 1.37 -7.38
N ARG A 100 6.30 0.48 -8.36
CA ARG A 100 7.04 0.66 -9.62
C ARG A 100 6.56 1.85 -10.46
N ALA A 101 5.32 2.29 -10.29
CA ALA A 101 4.80 3.47 -10.98
C ALA A 101 5.51 4.78 -10.59
N VAL A 102 6.15 4.80 -9.42
CA VAL A 102 6.85 5.99 -8.88
C VAL A 102 8.36 5.77 -8.73
N ILE A 103 8.93 4.81 -9.48
CA ILE A 103 10.37 4.50 -9.47
C ILE A 103 11.03 4.86 -10.80
N ASP A 104 12.13 5.62 -10.72
CA ASP A 104 13.13 5.72 -11.79
C ASP A 104 14.11 4.54 -11.63
N TYR A 105 13.95 3.53 -12.46
CA TYR A 105 14.78 2.33 -12.44
C TYR A 105 16.26 2.62 -12.73
N LYS A 106 16.56 3.61 -13.60
CA LYS A 106 17.95 4.00 -13.92
C LYS A 106 18.59 4.73 -12.74
N ALA A 107 17.82 5.53 -12.04
CA ALA A 107 18.29 6.19 -10.83
C ALA A 107 18.55 5.19 -9.69
N LEU A 108 17.74 4.11 -9.58
CA LEU A 108 17.96 3.04 -8.62
C LEU A 108 19.23 2.22 -8.94
N GLY A 109 19.60 2.13 -10.25
CA GLY A 109 20.71 1.29 -10.72
C GLY A 109 20.40 -0.20 -10.54
N GLU A 110 21.35 -1.08 -10.85
CA GLU A 110 21.15 -2.53 -10.73
C GLU A 110 21.07 -3.01 -9.26
N ASN A 111 20.10 -2.49 -8.53
CA ASN A 111 19.75 -2.89 -7.17
C ASN A 111 18.30 -3.38 -7.14
N THR A 112 18.02 -4.31 -6.26
CA THR A 112 16.65 -4.80 -6.02
C THR A 112 16.19 -4.36 -4.64
N VAL A 113 14.95 -3.87 -4.56
CA VAL A 113 14.26 -3.68 -3.29
C VAL A 113 13.07 -4.63 -3.23
N VAL A 114 13.05 -5.46 -2.19
CA VAL A 114 11.94 -6.37 -1.89
C VAL A 114 11.15 -5.80 -0.74
N LEU A 115 9.85 -5.63 -0.94
CA LEU A 115 8.92 -5.21 0.12
C LEU A 115 8.18 -6.45 0.63
N ASP A 116 8.18 -6.63 1.95
CA ASP A 116 7.38 -7.64 2.63
C ASP A 116 6.28 -6.93 3.41
N CYS A 117 5.02 -7.28 3.12
CA CYS A 117 3.85 -6.67 3.73
C CYS A 117 3.05 -7.73 4.50
N ASP A 118 3.20 -7.75 5.82
CA ASP A 118 2.55 -8.70 6.71
C ASP A 118 1.37 -8.05 7.43
N VAL A 119 0.15 -8.54 7.16
CA VAL A 119 -1.04 -8.09 7.87
C VAL A 119 -1.08 -8.69 9.26
N LEU A 120 -0.96 -7.83 10.27
CA LEU A 120 -1.01 -8.21 11.68
C LEU A 120 -2.46 -8.27 12.19
N GLN A 121 -3.30 -7.34 11.72
CA GLN A 121 -4.73 -7.24 12.04
C GLN A 121 -5.47 -6.70 10.81
N ALA A 122 -6.58 -7.33 10.46
CA ALA A 122 -7.38 -6.98 9.29
C ALA A 122 -8.78 -6.49 9.72
N ASP A 123 -9.10 -5.27 9.29
CA ASP A 123 -10.41 -4.64 9.46
C ASP A 123 -10.75 -3.81 8.20
N GLY A 124 -10.78 -4.46 7.02
CA GLY A 124 -10.96 -3.80 5.73
C GLY A 124 -9.70 -3.05 5.23
N GLY A 125 -9.54 -2.89 3.93
CA GLY A 125 -8.48 -2.09 3.31
C GLY A 125 -7.04 -2.59 3.54
N THR A 126 -6.79 -3.88 3.74
CA THR A 126 -5.45 -4.40 4.04
C THR A 126 -4.47 -4.17 2.89
N ARG A 127 -4.91 -4.33 1.62
CA ARG A 127 -4.07 -4.10 0.43
C ARG A 127 -3.72 -2.63 0.24
N THR A 128 -4.66 -1.73 0.54
CA THR A 128 -4.45 -0.28 0.41
C THR A 128 -3.53 0.26 1.49
N ALA A 129 -3.69 -0.20 2.74
CA ALA A 129 -2.76 0.08 3.82
C ALA A 129 -1.35 -0.47 3.51
N ALA A 130 -1.24 -1.69 2.95
CA ALA A 130 0.03 -2.27 2.54
C ALA A 130 0.75 -1.43 1.48
N ILE A 131 0.05 -0.96 0.43
CA ILE A 131 0.65 -0.09 -0.61
C ILE A 131 1.14 1.22 0.01
N THR A 132 0.31 1.86 0.84
CA THR A 132 0.59 3.16 1.44
C THR A 132 1.77 3.07 2.42
N GLY A 133 1.84 2.02 3.26
CA GLY A 133 2.95 1.79 4.18
C GLY A 133 4.23 1.34 3.48
N ALA A 134 4.12 0.47 2.47
CA ALA A 134 5.26 -0.01 1.69
C ALA A 134 5.98 1.14 0.95
N TYR A 135 5.27 2.17 0.50
CA TYR A 135 5.92 3.35 -0.08
C TYR A 135 6.84 4.05 0.94
N VAL A 136 6.41 4.23 2.18
CA VAL A 136 7.24 4.87 3.22
C VAL A 136 8.46 3.99 3.57
N ALA A 137 8.26 2.66 3.69
CA ALA A 137 9.36 1.72 3.90
C ALA A 137 10.37 1.74 2.73
N LEU A 138 9.88 1.80 1.48
CA LEU A 138 10.70 1.93 0.28
C LEU A 138 11.50 3.23 0.29
N ALA A 139 10.90 4.35 0.69
CA ALA A 139 11.58 5.64 0.76
C ALA A 139 12.72 5.63 1.79
N ASP A 140 12.51 5.02 2.95
CA ASP A 140 13.55 4.84 3.96
C ASP A 140 14.68 3.94 3.48
N ALA A 141 14.35 2.84 2.80
CA ALA A 141 15.34 1.91 2.25
C ALA A 141 16.19 2.55 1.15
N VAL A 142 15.58 3.36 0.28
CA VAL A 142 16.30 4.15 -0.75
C VAL A 142 17.25 5.16 -0.10
N ALA A 143 16.78 5.88 0.91
CA ALA A 143 17.63 6.84 1.65
C ALA A 143 18.79 6.14 2.35
N TRP A 144 18.57 4.98 2.97
CA TRP A 144 19.62 4.15 3.55
C TRP A 144 20.63 3.69 2.49
N ALA A 145 20.18 3.19 1.33
CA ALA A 145 21.04 2.74 0.24
C ALA A 145 21.90 3.87 -0.35
N GLN A 146 21.37 5.09 -0.39
CA GLN A 146 22.14 6.29 -0.76
C GLN A 146 23.21 6.63 0.29
N GLY A 147 22.87 6.55 1.58
CA GLY A 147 23.82 6.72 2.69
C GLY A 147 24.96 5.70 2.67
N LYS A 148 24.67 4.47 2.25
CA LYS A 148 25.67 3.39 2.06
C LYS A 148 26.38 3.44 0.72
N LYS A 149 26.05 4.39 -0.18
CA LYS A 149 26.59 4.53 -1.55
C LYS A 149 26.28 3.36 -2.49
N ILE A 150 25.32 2.50 -2.14
CA ILE A 150 24.78 1.44 -3.00
C ILE A 150 24.00 2.09 -4.16
N VAL A 151 23.19 3.07 -3.85
CA VAL A 151 22.57 3.97 -4.84
C VAL A 151 23.41 5.26 -4.93
N LYS A 152 23.76 5.67 -6.14
CA LYS A 152 24.63 6.85 -6.36
C LYS A 152 24.01 8.12 -5.76
N ALA A 153 24.82 8.87 -5.03
CA ALA A 153 24.42 10.16 -4.47
C ALA A 153 23.92 11.11 -5.59
N GLY A 154 22.89 11.90 -5.27
CA GLY A 154 22.27 12.84 -6.20
C GLY A 154 21.28 12.22 -7.20
N ARG A 155 21.16 10.90 -7.28
CA ARG A 155 20.08 10.24 -8.00
C ARG A 155 18.78 10.35 -7.20
N LYS A 156 17.66 10.36 -7.92
CA LYS A 156 16.31 10.42 -7.33
C LYS A 156 15.50 9.19 -7.78
N PRO A 157 15.68 8.03 -7.13
CA PRO A 157 14.93 6.82 -7.51
C PRO A 157 13.42 6.96 -7.34
N LEU A 158 12.98 7.73 -6.35
CA LEU A 158 11.55 8.03 -6.17
C LEU A 158 11.19 9.28 -6.97
N THR A 159 10.24 9.15 -7.89
CA THR A 159 9.77 10.23 -8.78
C THR A 159 8.54 10.93 -8.23
N ASP A 160 7.75 10.25 -7.41
CA ASP A 160 6.52 10.75 -6.80
C ASP A 160 6.17 9.92 -5.55
N THR A 161 5.09 10.28 -4.85
CA THR A 161 4.44 9.44 -3.83
C THR A 161 3.42 8.50 -4.49
N VAL A 162 3.07 7.44 -3.78
CA VAL A 162 1.93 6.57 -4.15
C VAL A 162 1.17 6.19 -2.89
N ALA A 163 -0.15 6.33 -2.95
CA ALA A 163 -1.05 5.94 -1.87
C ALA A 163 -2.25 5.18 -2.45
N ALA A 164 -2.91 4.42 -1.60
CA ALA A 164 -4.09 3.65 -1.97
C ALA A 164 -5.15 3.70 -0.89
N VAL A 165 -6.41 3.69 -1.30
CA VAL A 165 -7.56 3.67 -0.41
C VAL A 165 -8.67 2.80 -0.97
N SER A 166 -9.48 2.22 -0.09
CA SER A 166 -10.74 1.57 -0.47
C SER A 166 -11.88 2.59 -0.50
N VAL A 167 -12.79 2.43 -1.44
CA VAL A 167 -14.05 3.17 -1.51
C VAL A 167 -15.16 2.20 -1.87
N GLY A 168 -16.39 2.50 -1.51
CA GLY A 168 -17.51 1.65 -1.89
C GLY A 168 -18.85 2.32 -1.70
N ILE A 169 -19.91 1.67 -2.18
CA ILE A 169 -21.29 2.09 -1.96
C ILE A 169 -21.90 1.18 -0.90
N VAL A 170 -22.36 1.77 0.18
CA VAL A 170 -23.00 1.08 1.29
C VAL A 170 -24.35 1.74 1.57
N ASP A 171 -25.42 0.99 1.49
CA ASP A 171 -26.80 1.47 1.63
C ASP A 171 -27.04 2.72 0.72
N GLY A 172 -26.59 2.64 -0.55
CA GLY A 172 -26.72 3.70 -1.56
C GLY A 172 -25.84 4.93 -1.32
N THR A 173 -24.91 4.91 -0.34
CA THR A 173 -24.04 6.05 -0.01
C THR A 173 -22.58 5.72 -0.37
N PRO A 174 -21.89 6.53 -1.21
CA PRO A 174 -20.46 6.40 -1.43
C PRO A 174 -19.68 6.71 -0.16
N LEU A 175 -18.77 5.81 0.24
CA LEU A 175 -17.95 5.91 1.45
C LEU A 175 -16.47 5.77 1.13
N LEU A 176 -15.66 6.58 1.82
CA LEU A 176 -14.20 6.52 1.80
C LEU A 176 -13.68 5.59 2.90
N ASP A 177 -12.68 4.77 2.60
CA ASP A 177 -11.95 3.93 3.57
C ASP A 177 -12.87 3.02 4.38
N LEU A 178 -13.36 1.96 3.72
CA LEU A 178 -14.29 0.99 4.31
C LEU A 178 -13.60 0.17 5.42
N CYS A 179 -14.23 0.09 6.60
CA CYS A 179 -13.91 -0.95 7.58
C CYS A 179 -14.53 -2.30 7.15
N TYR A 180 -14.18 -3.39 7.83
CA TYR A 180 -14.62 -4.74 7.45
C TYR A 180 -16.15 -4.88 7.41
N GLU A 181 -16.87 -4.32 8.37
CA GLU A 181 -18.33 -4.41 8.42
C GLU A 181 -19.01 -3.64 7.29
N GLU A 182 -18.39 -2.54 6.81
CA GLU A 182 -18.85 -1.78 5.65
C GLU A 182 -18.52 -2.53 4.35
N ASP A 183 -17.30 -3.06 4.24
CA ASP A 183 -16.80 -3.82 3.09
C ASP A 183 -17.69 -5.04 2.78
N VAL A 184 -18.04 -5.81 3.82
CA VAL A 184 -18.95 -6.99 3.69
C VAL A 184 -20.37 -6.63 3.23
N ARG A 185 -20.83 -5.41 3.52
CA ARG A 185 -22.17 -4.92 3.14
C ARG A 185 -22.17 -4.11 1.86
N ALA A 186 -21.01 -3.77 1.35
CA ALA A 186 -20.87 -2.91 0.18
C ALA A 186 -21.56 -3.52 -1.05
N GLU A 187 -22.39 -2.75 -1.72
CA GLU A 187 -23.01 -3.07 -3.01
C GLU A 187 -21.96 -3.00 -4.12
N THR A 188 -20.97 -2.13 -3.92
CA THR A 188 -19.80 -1.96 -4.77
C THR A 188 -18.61 -1.68 -3.88
N ASP A 189 -17.51 -2.41 -4.08
CA ASP A 189 -16.21 -2.12 -3.46
C ASP A 189 -15.17 -1.82 -4.52
N MET A 190 -14.31 -0.84 -4.24
CA MET A 190 -13.20 -0.48 -5.12
C MET A 190 -11.94 -0.20 -4.31
N ASN A 191 -10.79 -0.56 -4.91
CA ASN A 191 -9.48 -0.21 -4.42
C ASN A 191 -8.81 0.69 -5.46
N ILE A 192 -8.45 1.89 -5.07
CA ILE A 192 -7.90 2.92 -5.95
C ILE A 192 -6.48 3.22 -5.51
N VAL A 193 -5.56 3.26 -6.47
CA VAL A 193 -4.16 3.63 -6.26
C VAL A 193 -3.86 4.89 -7.05
N CYS A 194 -3.41 5.94 -6.36
CA CYS A 194 -3.05 7.22 -6.98
C CYS A 194 -1.59 7.57 -6.72
N THR A 195 -0.96 8.26 -7.69
CA THR A 195 0.29 8.98 -7.50
C THR A 195 0.05 10.32 -6.80
N GLY A 196 1.10 10.94 -6.27
CA GLY A 196 1.00 12.22 -5.58
C GLY A 196 0.56 13.40 -6.46
N ASP A 197 0.72 13.28 -7.79
CA ASP A 197 0.20 14.24 -8.78
C ASP A 197 -1.25 13.92 -9.21
N GLY A 198 -1.91 12.95 -8.56
CA GLY A 198 -3.33 12.63 -8.75
C GLY A 198 -3.65 11.70 -9.92
N ARG A 199 -2.65 11.08 -10.55
CA ARG A 199 -2.88 10.08 -11.61
C ARG A 199 -3.19 8.72 -11.03
N PHE A 200 -4.07 7.98 -11.68
CA PHE A 200 -4.41 6.62 -11.29
C PHE A 200 -3.35 5.62 -11.75
N VAL A 201 -2.87 4.81 -10.82
CA VAL A 201 -2.02 3.64 -11.09
C VAL A 201 -2.89 2.41 -11.31
N GLU A 202 -3.95 2.29 -10.50
CA GLU A 202 -4.92 1.20 -10.60
C GLU A 202 -6.29 1.64 -10.12
N VAL A 203 -7.32 1.19 -10.82
CA VAL A 203 -8.72 1.29 -10.44
C VAL A 203 -9.28 -0.13 -10.52
N GLN A 204 -9.49 -0.75 -9.37
CA GLN A 204 -10.04 -2.11 -9.25
C GLN A 204 -11.37 -2.01 -8.52
N GLY A 205 -12.45 -2.45 -9.14
CA GLY A 205 -13.77 -2.39 -8.54
C GLY A 205 -14.66 -3.53 -8.99
N THR A 206 -15.54 -3.95 -8.09
CA THR A 206 -16.51 -5.03 -8.31
C THR A 206 -17.86 -4.58 -7.79
N ALA A 207 -18.92 -4.86 -8.55
CA ALA A 207 -20.29 -4.79 -8.07
C ALA A 207 -20.68 -6.15 -7.47
N GLU A 208 -20.94 -6.18 -6.17
CA GLU A 208 -21.37 -7.39 -5.47
C GLU A 208 -22.90 -7.61 -5.55
N GLY A 209 -23.63 -6.56 -5.89
CA GLY A 209 -25.09 -6.56 -6.04
C GLY A 209 -25.52 -6.00 -7.39
N ALA A 210 -26.15 -4.81 -7.38
CA ALA A 210 -26.53 -4.11 -8.61
C ALA A 210 -25.30 -3.48 -9.28
N PRO A 211 -25.25 -3.42 -10.63
CA PRO A 211 -24.21 -2.70 -11.34
C PRO A 211 -24.22 -1.22 -10.97
N PHE A 212 -23.04 -0.64 -10.75
CA PHE A 212 -22.87 0.81 -10.54
C PHE A 212 -22.86 1.56 -11.89
N ASP A 213 -23.34 2.77 -11.87
CA ASP A 213 -23.34 3.63 -13.04
C ASP A 213 -22.11 4.55 -13.12
N ARG A 214 -22.04 5.38 -14.18
CA ARG A 214 -20.92 6.30 -14.38
C ARG A 214 -20.87 7.43 -13.34
N THR A 215 -22.01 7.85 -12.81
CA THR A 215 -22.09 8.90 -11.80
C THR A 215 -21.54 8.38 -10.49
N GLU A 216 -21.96 7.19 -10.09
CA GLU A 216 -21.46 6.48 -8.91
C GLU A 216 -19.95 6.22 -9.02
N LEU A 217 -19.47 5.74 -10.18
CA LEU A 217 -18.03 5.60 -10.43
C LEU A 217 -17.30 6.93 -10.26
N GLY A 218 -17.84 8.02 -10.80
CA GLY A 218 -17.27 9.35 -10.65
C GLY A 218 -17.14 9.76 -9.18
N ALA A 219 -18.21 9.60 -8.39
CA ALA A 219 -18.22 9.93 -6.97
C ALA A 219 -17.19 9.11 -6.17
N LEU A 220 -17.06 7.80 -6.47
CA LEU A 220 -16.06 6.93 -5.83
C LEU A 220 -14.63 7.35 -6.18
N LEU A 221 -14.36 7.71 -7.44
CA LEU A 221 -13.04 8.19 -7.87
C LEU A 221 -12.68 9.54 -7.22
N ASP A 222 -13.64 10.45 -7.07
CA ASP A 222 -13.44 11.73 -6.40
C ASP A 222 -13.09 11.54 -4.92
N LEU A 223 -13.85 10.69 -4.20
CA LEU A 223 -13.55 10.32 -2.81
C LEU A 223 -12.16 9.70 -2.67
N ALA A 224 -11.84 8.73 -3.54
CA ALA A 224 -10.55 8.05 -3.50
C ALA A 224 -9.39 9.00 -3.77
N THR A 225 -9.54 9.93 -4.72
CA THR A 225 -8.51 10.92 -5.03
C THR A 225 -8.26 11.82 -3.83
N ALA A 226 -9.32 12.33 -3.18
CA ALA A 226 -9.19 13.13 -1.96
C ALA A 226 -8.50 12.34 -0.84
N GLY A 227 -8.93 11.10 -0.57
CA GLY A 227 -8.30 10.24 0.43
C GLY A 227 -6.83 9.94 0.13
N CYS A 228 -6.45 9.72 -1.13
CA CYS A 228 -5.06 9.53 -1.51
C CYS A 228 -4.20 10.80 -1.33
N VAL A 229 -4.76 12.00 -1.52
CA VAL A 229 -4.08 13.27 -1.23
C VAL A 229 -3.77 13.38 0.27
N ASP A 230 -4.74 13.06 1.12
CA ASP A 230 -4.56 13.07 2.58
C ASP A 230 -3.52 12.04 3.02
N LEU A 231 -3.57 10.82 2.49
CA LEU A 231 -2.59 9.78 2.77
C LEU A 231 -1.18 10.18 2.32
N ALA A 232 -1.04 10.82 1.15
CA ALA A 232 0.24 11.32 0.67
C ALA A 232 0.78 12.46 1.56
N ALA A 233 -0.09 13.27 2.16
CA ALA A 233 0.32 14.27 3.16
C ALA A 233 0.88 13.60 4.42
N LEU A 234 0.20 12.58 4.95
CA LEU A 234 0.66 11.80 6.10
C LEU A 234 1.98 11.07 5.84
N GLN A 235 2.16 10.52 4.62
CA GLN A 235 3.43 9.91 4.20
C GLN A 235 4.58 10.94 4.23
N ARG A 236 4.35 12.14 3.69
CA ARG A 236 5.35 13.22 3.71
C ARG A 236 5.68 13.68 5.12
N GLU A 237 4.69 13.84 5.97
CA GLU A 237 4.87 14.19 7.39
C GLU A 237 5.70 13.12 8.11
N ALA A 238 5.34 11.85 7.96
CA ALA A 238 6.11 10.75 8.52
C ALA A 238 7.56 10.76 8.03
N LEU A 239 7.82 10.96 6.74
CA LEU A 239 9.17 10.98 6.17
C LEU A 239 9.99 12.22 6.58
N ALA A 240 9.32 13.36 6.89
CA ALA A 240 9.96 14.57 7.37
C ALA A 240 10.34 14.49 8.86
N SER A 241 9.67 13.64 9.65
CA SER A 241 10.04 13.44 11.05
C SER A 241 11.45 12.87 11.14
N THR A 242 12.28 13.44 12.03
CA THR A 242 13.65 12.97 12.25
C THR A 242 13.62 11.49 12.67
N ARG A 243 14.54 10.70 12.11
CA ARG A 243 14.81 9.36 12.63
C ARG A 243 15.29 9.52 14.05
N ASP A 244 14.47 9.17 15.02
CA ASP A 244 14.99 8.93 16.38
C ASP A 244 15.93 7.73 16.25
N ALA A 245 17.22 7.98 16.57
CA ALA A 245 18.33 7.05 16.36
C ALA A 245 18.33 5.94 17.43
#